data_38955bc02ba02b02530fb33247f96da6
#
_entry.id   38955bc02ba02b02530fb33247f96da6
#
_cell.length_a   1.000
_cell.length_b   1.000
_cell.length_c   1.000
_cell.angle_alpha   90.00
_cell.angle_beta   90.00
_cell.angle_gamma   90.00
#
_symmetry.space_group_name_H-M   'P 1'
#
loop_
_entity.id
_entity.type
_entity.pdbx_description
1 polymer ?
#
loop_
_entity_poly.entity_id
_entity_poly.type
_entity_poly.pdbx_seq_one_letter_code
_entity_poly.pdbx_strand_id
1 'polypeptide(L)'
;MRNYRIAVDGMGGDNGPKAVVDGVCRACEAGNLHILLAGDQEILEAELAKYPKVREFVEIIHAPQSIPMDAKPKEIFDKYPDSSMIKAAEIVSTGQADALISAGNTGALILASAQKIPRIKTVHRTALAAVYPTSNQLNRKDIFSLILDVGANTTVDRDHMIHFALMGNAYSQKVTGVERPLVGLLNMGSENNKGGPKYVEVNRILESLPQINFYGNIEGSDLMKGVVDVVVTEGFKGNIAVKTMEGMAEAAMGLGRMAFQKKLIWKIGMMLLSGGIRKVKKISDYQEYGGAPILGLEKLVLKCHGKSTPRAIDNAIKLAVKCSRDDLVGAMKAGINAFEQEFTHPDYDHITGYDT
;
A
#
# COMPACT_ATOMS: atom_id res chain seq x y z
N MET A 1 10.01 16.96 19.94
CA MET A 1 9.67 16.13 18.74
C MET A 1 8.17 15.87 18.76
N ARG A 2 7.50 15.84 17.57
CA ARG A 2 6.07 15.52 17.50
C ARG A 2 5.85 14.06 17.92
N ASN A 3 4.88 13.82 18.79
CA ASN A 3 4.47 12.46 19.16
C ASN A 3 3.39 12.01 18.16
N TYR A 4 3.64 10.92 17.42
CA TYR A 4 2.70 10.38 16.43
C TYR A 4 1.73 9.42 17.11
N ARG A 5 0.45 9.52 16.75
CA ARG A 5 -0.62 8.66 17.25
C ARG A 5 -1.11 7.74 16.13
N ILE A 6 -0.98 6.43 16.30
CA ILE A 6 -1.35 5.44 15.28
C ILE A 6 -2.46 4.54 15.82
N ALA A 7 -3.59 4.48 15.11
CA ALA A 7 -4.65 3.53 15.38
C ALA A 7 -4.32 2.18 14.74
N VAL A 8 -4.40 1.11 15.53
CA VAL A 8 -4.10 -0.25 15.07
C VAL A 8 -5.31 -1.15 15.33
N ASP A 9 -5.76 -1.85 14.29
CA ASP A 9 -6.72 -2.94 14.41
C ASP A 9 -6.04 -4.14 15.07
N GLY A 10 -6.23 -4.28 16.37
CA GLY A 10 -5.56 -5.27 17.22
C GLY A 10 -5.97 -6.70 16.97
N MET A 11 -7.12 -6.93 16.33
CA MET A 11 -7.70 -8.27 16.12
C MET A 11 -7.54 -8.79 14.69
N GLY A 12 -7.06 -7.96 13.76
CA GLY A 12 -6.99 -8.31 12.34
C GLY A 12 -5.84 -9.25 11.99
N GLY A 13 -6.09 -10.11 10.99
CA GLY A 13 -5.09 -11.01 10.39
C GLY A 13 -5.12 -12.45 10.89
N ASP A 14 -4.46 -13.33 10.12
CA ASP A 14 -4.44 -14.79 10.37
C ASP A 14 -3.64 -15.15 11.64
N ASN A 15 -2.66 -14.32 12.01
CA ASN A 15 -1.82 -14.50 13.20
C ASN A 15 -2.39 -13.82 14.45
N GLY A 16 -3.56 -13.19 14.29
CA GLY A 16 -4.40 -12.61 15.34
C GLY A 16 -3.72 -11.60 16.24
N PRO A 17 -4.27 -11.37 17.46
CA PRO A 17 -3.83 -10.31 18.34
C PRO A 17 -2.36 -10.42 18.74
N LYS A 18 -1.86 -11.64 18.93
CA LYS A 18 -0.48 -11.85 19.37
C LYS A 18 0.54 -11.18 18.45
N ALA A 19 0.48 -11.44 17.14
CA ALA A 19 1.44 -10.88 16.19
C ALA A 19 1.31 -9.35 16.08
N VAL A 20 0.09 -8.83 16.23
CA VAL A 20 -0.17 -7.38 16.21
C VAL A 20 0.43 -6.73 17.44
N VAL A 21 0.15 -7.25 18.65
CA VAL A 21 0.68 -6.72 19.92
C VAL A 21 2.20 -6.79 19.95
N ASP A 22 2.80 -7.93 19.57
CA ASP A 22 4.26 -8.07 19.50
C ASP A 22 4.88 -7.02 18.55
N GLY A 23 4.24 -6.73 17.41
CA GLY A 23 4.70 -5.73 16.46
C GLY A 23 4.54 -4.29 16.96
N VAL A 24 3.42 -3.98 17.59
CA VAL A 24 3.16 -2.71 18.28
C VAL A 24 4.22 -2.44 19.35
N CYS A 25 4.48 -3.43 20.22
CA CYS A 25 5.47 -3.27 21.28
C CYS A 25 6.88 -2.99 20.73
N ARG A 26 7.30 -3.69 19.66
CA ARG A 26 8.58 -3.41 18.98
C ARG A 26 8.66 -1.99 18.44
N ALA A 27 7.57 -1.49 17.85
CA ALA A 27 7.55 -0.12 17.32
C ALA A 27 7.66 0.91 18.45
N CYS A 28 7.03 0.67 19.60
CA CYS A 28 7.07 1.56 20.75
C CYS A 28 8.47 1.66 21.39
N GLU A 29 9.33 0.64 21.26
CA GLU A 29 10.71 0.69 21.75
C GLU A 29 11.55 1.81 21.11
N ALA A 30 11.17 2.28 19.92
CA ALA A 30 11.84 3.37 19.22
C ALA A 30 11.52 4.78 19.79
N GLY A 31 10.51 4.91 20.67
CA GLY A 31 10.05 6.16 21.29
C GLY A 31 9.26 7.08 20.34
N ASN A 32 8.73 8.19 20.89
CA ASN A 32 7.94 9.23 20.16
C ASN A 32 6.70 8.70 19.43
N LEU A 33 6.07 7.65 19.95
CA LEU A 33 4.92 6.97 19.38
C LEU A 33 3.88 6.69 20.46
N HIS A 34 2.61 6.90 20.13
CA HIS A 34 1.47 6.48 20.95
C HIS A 34 0.52 5.64 20.09
N ILE A 35 0.18 4.45 20.56
CA ILE A 35 -0.68 3.52 19.83
C ILE A 35 -2.07 3.50 20.46
N LEU A 36 -3.10 3.67 19.63
CA LEU A 36 -4.50 3.43 19.96
C LEU A 36 -4.86 2.04 19.42
N LEU A 37 -4.81 1.03 20.28
CA LEU A 37 -4.98 -0.37 19.90
C LEU A 37 -6.45 -0.79 20.09
N ALA A 38 -7.19 -0.90 18.99
CA ALA A 38 -8.60 -1.28 19.00
C ALA A 38 -8.77 -2.80 19.01
N GLY A 39 -9.58 -3.32 19.93
CA GLY A 39 -9.90 -4.75 20.02
C GLY A 39 -10.50 -5.18 21.35
N ASP A 40 -10.64 -6.49 21.52
CA ASP A 40 -11.12 -7.07 22.76
C ASP A 40 -10.15 -6.74 23.91
N GLN A 41 -10.67 -6.06 24.92
CA GLN A 41 -9.85 -5.52 26.00
C GLN A 41 -9.15 -6.63 26.79
N GLU A 42 -9.84 -7.72 27.14
CA GLU A 42 -9.27 -8.79 27.94
C GLU A 42 -8.14 -9.50 27.19
N ILE A 43 -8.36 -9.77 25.91
CA ILE A 43 -7.36 -10.41 25.03
C ILE A 43 -6.12 -9.52 24.87
N LEU A 44 -6.33 -8.23 24.61
CA LEU A 44 -5.23 -7.29 24.38
C LEU A 44 -4.44 -7.01 25.67
N GLU A 45 -5.11 -6.88 26.84
CA GLU A 45 -4.42 -6.73 28.12
C GLU A 45 -3.56 -7.95 28.46
N ALA A 46 -4.08 -9.17 28.20
CA ALA A 46 -3.33 -10.40 28.44
C ALA A 46 -2.06 -10.48 27.58
N GLU A 47 -2.12 -10.03 26.31
CA GLU A 47 -0.95 -9.98 25.44
C GLU A 47 0.03 -8.86 25.83
N LEU A 48 -0.46 -7.65 26.16
CA LEU A 48 0.35 -6.51 26.57
C LEU A 48 1.03 -6.70 27.93
N ALA A 49 0.46 -7.51 28.83
CA ALA A 49 1.07 -7.83 30.11
C ALA A 49 2.48 -8.42 30.00
N LYS A 50 2.81 -9.00 28.84
CA LYS A 50 4.15 -9.51 28.52
C LYS A 50 5.19 -8.41 28.26
N TYR A 51 4.75 -7.15 28.07
CA TYR A 51 5.55 -6.01 27.66
C TYR A 51 5.40 -4.79 28.59
N PRO A 52 5.70 -4.90 29.89
CA PRO A 52 5.43 -3.84 30.87
C PRO A 52 6.14 -2.51 30.56
N LYS A 53 7.30 -2.55 29.88
CA LYS A 53 8.10 -1.36 29.55
C LYS A 53 7.45 -0.43 28.51
N VAL A 54 6.58 -0.95 27.67
CA VAL A 54 5.93 -0.20 26.60
C VAL A 54 4.45 0.06 26.85
N ARG A 55 3.93 -0.42 27.99
CA ARG A 55 2.51 -0.31 28.34
C ARG A 55 1.99 1.13 28.34
N GLU A 56 2.79 2.08 28.77
CA GLU A 56 2.43 3.51 28.82
C GLU A 56 2.25 4.15 27.43
N PHE A 57 2.82 3.55 26.38
CA PHE A 57 2.69 4.04 25.00
C PHE A 57 1.49 3.44 24.25
N VAL A 58 0.75 2.50 24.88
CA VAL A 58 -0.36 1.79 24.24
C VAL A 58 -1.64 2.02 25.05
N GLU A 59 -2.61 2.66 24.40
CA GLU A 59 -3.98 2.82 24.90
C GLU A 59 -4.88 1.80 24.20
N ILE A 60 -5.60 0.98 24.98
CA ILE A 60 -6.57 0.03 24.42
C ILE A 60 -7.90 0.73 24.26
N ILE A 61 -8.47 0.63 23.06
CA ILE A 61 -9.83 1.07 22.74
C ILE A 61 -10.68 -0.19 22.58
N HIS A 62 -11.57 -0.42 23.53
CA HIS A 62 -12.39 -1.63 23.53
C HIS A 62 -13.28 -1.74 22.30
N ALA A 63 -13.20 -2.89 21.63
CA ALA A 63 -14.03 -3.28 20.50
C ALA A 63 -14.33 -4.79 20.62
N PRO A 64 -15.57 -5.18 20.96
CA PRO A 64 -15.89 -6.57 21.30
C PRO A 64 -15.96 -7.50 20.09
N GLN A 65 -15.95 -6.96 18.86
CA GLN A 65 -16.07 -7.74 17.64
C GLN A 65 -14.78 -7.67 16.80
N SER A 66 -14.56 -8.70 16.00
CA SER A 66 -13.55 -8.72 14.95
C SER A 66 -14.19 -9.13 13.61
N ILE A 67 -13.68 -8.62 12.50
CA ILE A 67 -14.15 -8.97 11.16
C ILE A 67 -13.36 -10.20 10.68
N PRO A 68 -14.03 -11.33 10.38
CA PRO A 68 -13.38 -12.52 9.82
C PRO A 68 -12.69 -12.22 8.50
N MET A 69 -11.60 -12.97 8.19
CA MET A 69 -10.83 -12.77 6.96
C MET A 69 -11.62 -13.11 5.69
N ASP A 70 -12.63 -13.96 5.78
CA ASP A 70 -13.55 -14.38 4.70
C ASP A 70 -14.87 -13.59 4.69
N ALA A 71 -15.05 -12.61 5.59
CA ALA A 71 -16.26 -11.81 5.63
C ALA A 71 -16.49 -11.05 4.31
N LYS A 72 -17.74 -10.96 3.88
CA LYS A 72 -18.13 -10.16 2.74
C LYS A 72 -18.05 -8.67 3.09
N PRO A 73 -17.29 -7.86 2.37
CA PRO A 73 -17.09 -6.46 2.73
C PRO A 73 -18.38 -5.66 2.91
N LYS A 74 -19.40 -5.92 2.10
CA LYS A 74 -20.69 -5.19 2.15
C LYS A 74 -21.50 -5.44 3.43
N GLU A 75 -21.19 -6.50 4.17
CA GLU A 75 -21.94 -6.92 5.36
C GLU A 75 -21.30 -6.43 6.67
N ILE A 76 -20.13 -5.76 6.61
CA ILE A 76 -19.35 -5.46 7.83
C ILE A 76 -20.05 -4.47 8.76
N PHE A 77 -20.79 -3.51 8.23
CA PHE A 77 -21.49 -2.52 9.05
C PHE A 77 -22.77 -3.07 9.71
N ASP A 78 -23.37 -4.08 9.10
CA ASP A 78 -24.56 -4.73 9.66
C ASP A 78 -24.21 -5.82 10.67
N LYS A 79 -23.17 -6.63 10.37
CA LYS A 79 -22.82 -7.80 11.19
C LYS A 79 -21.74 -7.50 12.25
N TYR A 80 -20.85 -6.55 11.96
CA TYR A 80 -19.67 -6.24 12.81
C TYR A 80 -19.52 -4.75 13.10
N PRO A 81 -20.61 -4.02 13.48
CA PRO A 81 -20.56 -2.56 13.67
C PRO A 81 -19.56 -2.11 14.73
N ASP A 82 -19.36 -2.92 15.77
CA ASP A 82 -18.44 -2.64 16.89
C ASP A 82 -17.10 -3.37 16.74
N SER A 83 -16.66 -3.63 15.50
CA SER A 83 -15.40 -4.31 15.26
C SER A 83 -14.18 -3.41 15.44
N SER A 84 -13.07 -4.04 15.83
CA SER A 84 -11.77 -3.38 16.01
C SER A 84 -11.35 -2.54 14.79
N MET A 85 -11.59 -3.03 13.57
CA MET A 85 -11.27 -2.33 12.33
C MET A 85 -12.11 -1.07 12.15
N ILE A 86 -13.44 -1.14 12.36
CA ILE A 86 -14.34 0.03 12.25
C ILE A 86 -14.00 1.05 13.32
N LYS A 87 -13.74 0.59 14.56
CA LYS A 87 -13.35 1.45 15.68
C LYS A 87 -12.03 2.18 15.40
N ALA A 88 -11.03 1.47 14.88
CA ALA A 88 -9.76 2.08 14.49
C ALA A 88 -9.92 3.12 13.36
N ALA A 89 -10.83 2.88 12.39
CA ALA A 89 -11.15 3.86 11.35
C ALA A 89 -11.86 5.11 11.91
N GLU A 90 -12.74 4.96 12.90
CA GLU A 90 -13.41 6.07 13.60
C GLU A 90 -12.41 6.95 14.36
N ILE A 91 -11.48 6.34 15.10
CA ILE A 91 -10.41 7.05 15.81
C ILE A 91 -9.62 7.96 14.85
N VAL A 92 -9.27 7.45 13.67
CA VAL A 92 -8.52 8.22 12.68
C VAL A 92 -9.40 9.30 12.05
N SER A 93 -10.66 9.02 11.78
CA SER A 93 -11.58 9.99 11.17
C SER A 93 -11.84 11.20 12.06
N THR A 94 -11.88 11.01 13.37
CA THR A 94 -12.06 12.08 14.37
C THR A 94 -10.75 12.86 14.67
N GLY A 95 -9.63 12.49 14.03
CA GLY A 95 -8.34 13.14 14.22
C GLY A 95 -7.61 12.75 15.50
N GLN A 96 -8.08 11.74 16.23
CA GLN A 96 -7.41 11.22 17.44
C GLN A 96 -6.14 10.46 17.09
N ALA A 97 -6.00 9.96 15.84
CA ALA A 97 -4.78 9.35 15.33
C ALA A 97 -4.41 9.88 13.94
N ASP A 98 -3.12 9.79 13.60
CA ASP A 98 -2.54 10.25 12.32
C ASP A 98 -2.74 9.21 11.21
N ALA A 99 -2.78 7.91 11.55
CA ALA A 99 -2.92 6.82 10.60
C ALA A 99 -3.65 5.60 11.18
N LEU A 100 -4.22 4.78 10.29
CA LEU A 100 -4.83 3.48 10.56
C LEU A 100 -3.93 2.35 10.01
N ILE A 101 -3.74 1.30 10.80
CA ILE A 101 -3.07 0.06 10.37
C ILE A 101 -3.98 -1.13 10.64
N SER A 102 -4.17 -2.00 9.65
CA SER A 102 -4.90 -3.26 9.83
C SER A 102 -4.30 -4.39 8.99
N ALA A 103 -4.19 -5.58 9.59
CA ALA A 103 -3.87 -6.82 8.90
C ALA A 103 -5.13 -7.63 8.52
N GLY A 104 -6.33 -7.13 8.82
CA GLY A 104 -7.61 -7.77 8.58
C GLY A 104 -7.99 -7.90 7.10
N ASN A 105 -9.24 -8.25 6.82
CA ASN A 105 -9.78 -8.41 5.47
C ASN A 105 -9.60 -7.14 4.63
N THR A 106 -9.00 -7.25 3.44
CA THR A 106 -8.65 -6.10 2.59
C THR A 106 -9.89 -5.34 2.12
N GLY A 107 -10.90 -6.05 1.64
CA GLY A 107 -12.14 -5.41 1.16
C GLY A 107 -12.91 -4.73 2.29
N ALA A 108 -12.90 -5.33 3.49
CA ALA A 108 -13.48 -4.73 4.69
C ALA A 108 -12.75 -3.43 5.07
N LEU A 109 -11.41 -3.43 5.07
CA LEU A 109 -10.61 -2.26 5.39
C LEU A 109 -10.83 -1.12 4.39
N ILE A 110 -10.85 -1.42 3.09
CA ILE A 110 -11.14 -0.42 2.04
C ILE A 110 -12.53 0.18 2.28
N LEU A 111 -13.55 -0.64 2.53
CA LEU A 111 -14.91 -0.17 2.73
C LEU A 111 -15.06 0.62 4.03
N ALA A 112 -14.51 0.12 5.15
CA ALA A 112 -14.53 0.81 6.43
C ALA A 112 -13.84 2.17 6.35
N SER A 113 -12.65 2.22 5.73
CA SER A 113 -11.91 3.45 5.54
C SER A 113 -12.65 4.44 4.64
N ALA A 114 -13.19 3.99 3.51
CA ALA A 114 -13.91 4.86 2.58
C ALA A 114 -15.21 5.44 3.16
N GLN A 115 -15.84 4.74 4.11
CA GLN A 115 -17.07 5.21 4.77
C GLN A 115 -16.79 6.13 5.97
N LYS A 116 -15.70 5.89 6.71
CA LYS A 116 -15.40 6.66 7.93
C LYS A 116 -14.46 7.83 7.68
N ILE A 117 -13.52 7.71 6.76
CA ILE A 117 -12.49 8.71 6.50
C ILE A 117 -12.82 9.43 5.20
N PRO A 118 -12.93 10.78 5.21
CA PRO A 118 -13.17 11.53 3.98
C PRO A 118 -12.10 11.28 2.92
N ARG A 119 -12.52 11.24 1.66
CA ARG A 119 -11.60 11.27 0.53
C ARG A 119 -11.06 12.68 0.32
N ILE A 120 -9.86 12.79 -0.23
CA ILE A 120 -9.34 14.06 -0.74
C ILE A 120 -10.36 14.62 -1.72
N LYS A 121 -10.60 15.94 -1.64
CA LYS A 121 -11.55 16.63 -2.52
C LYS A 121 -11.23 16.28 -3.98
N THR A 122 -12.24 16.02 -4.79
CA THR A 122 -12.18 15.57 -6.18
C THR A 122 -11.73 14.11 -6.41
N VAL A 123 -11.12 13.46 -5.43
CA VAL A 123 -10.80 12.03 -5.54
C VAL A 123 -12.05 11.17 -5.36
N HIS A 124 -12.53 10.58 -6.43
CA HIS A 124 -13.73 9.73 -6.42
C HIS A 124 -13.42 8.27 -6.07
N ARG A 125 -12.19 7.81 -6.27
CA ARG A 125 -11.75 6.44 -5.98
C ARG A 125 -10.41 6.43 -5.25
N THR A 126 -10.36 5.69 -4.16
CA THR A 126 -9.10 5.36 -3.48
C THR A 126 -8.37 4.27 -4.25
N ALA A 127 -7.04 4.23 -4.16
CA ALA A 127 -6.23 3.17 -4.73
C ALA A 127 -5.49 2.39 -3.65
N LEU A 128 -5.49 1.06 -3.75
CA LEU A 128 -4.58 0.22 -2.97
C LEU A 128 -3.24 0.16 -3.70
N ALA A 129 -2.18 0.61 -3.05
CA ALA A 129 -0.85 0.61 -3.65
C ALA A 129 -0.02 -0.58 -3.13
N ALA A 130 0.71 -1.24 -4.03
CA ALA A 130 1.69 -2.25 -3.67
C ALA A 130 3.09 -1.77 -3.99
N VAL A 131 4.00 -1.91 -3.03
CA VAL A 131 5.44 -1.71 -3.25
C VAL A 131 6.04 -3.05 -3.64
N TYR A 132 6.60 -3.14 -4.85
CA TYR A 132 7.10 -4.40 -5.39
C TYR A 132 8.60 -4.31 -5.73
N PRO A 133 9.43 -5.29 -5.29
CA PRO A 133 10.85 -5.32 -5.59
C PRO A 133 11.08 -5.64 -7.06
N THR A 134 12.02 -4.93 -7.68
CA THR A 134 12.38 -5.06 -9.09
C THR A 134 13.85 -5.39 -9.27
N SER A 135 14.29 -5.64 -10.50
CA SER A 135 15.71 -5.75 -10.84
C SER A 135 16.43 -4.40 -10.90
N ASN A 136 15.74 -3.30 -10.58
CA ASN A 136 16.29 -1.94 -10.45
C ASN A 136 17.01 -1.43 -11.72
N GLN A 137 16.36 -1.55 -12.85
CA GLN A 137 16.93 -1.09 -14.13
C GLN A 137 17.24 0.42 -14.14
N LEU A 138 16.50 1.21 -13.32
CA LEU A 138 16.74 2.64 -13.15
C LEU A 138 17.94 2.97 -12.25
N ASN A 139 18.57 1.97 -11.65
CA ASN A 139 19.71 2.15 -10.74
C ASN A 139 19.40 3.11 -9.57
N ARG A 140 18.17 3.03 -9.04
CA ARG A 140 17.72 3.82 -7.88
C ARG A 140 18.39 3.32 -6.60
N LYS A 141 18.38 4.16 -5.56
CA LYS A 141 18.82 3.77 -4.22
C LYS A 141 17.98 2.61 -3.67
N ASP A 142 16.66 2.66 -3.92
CA ASP A 142 15.72 1.61 -3.59
C ASP A 142 15.33 0.83 -4.85
N ILE A 143 15.13 -0.48 -4.71
CA ILE A 143 14.85 -1.39 -5.84
C ILE A 143 13.35 -1.53 -6.14
N PHE A 144 12.52 -0.61 -5.64
CA PHE A 144 11.07 -0.77 -5.66
C PHE A 144 10.39 0.07 -6.70
N SER A 145 9.35 -0.52 -7.30
CA SER A 145 8.31 0.21 -8.01
C SER A 145 7.01 0.17 -7.20
N LEU A 146 6.26 1.27 -7.22
CA LEU A 146 4.93 1.37 -6.63
C LEU A 146 3.90 1.05 -7.71
N ILE A 147 3.00 0.12 -7.46
CA ILE A 147 1.92 -0.26 -8.39
C ILE A 147 0.58 0.21 -7.81
N LEU A 148 -0.16 1.01 -8.56
CA LEU A 148 -1.51 1.51 -8.24
C LEU A 148 -2.46 1.29 -9.44
N ASP A 149 -3.63 0.77 -9.30
CA ASP A 149 -4.30 0.14 -8.17
C ASP A 149 -4.05 -1.38 -8.21
N VAL A 150 -4.00 -2.03 -7.03
CA VAL A 150 -3.80 -3.49 -6.96
C VAL A 150 -4.99 -4.21 -6.31
N GLY A 151 -6.18 -3.60 -6.33
CA GLY A 151 -7.38 -4.31 -5.91
C GLY A 151 -8.39 -3.53 -5.08
N ALA A 152 -8.31 -2.19 -5.01
CA ALA A 152 -9.37 -1.39 -4.42
C ALA A 152 -10.58 -1.25 -5.37
N ASN A 153 -10.34 -1.22 -6.68
CA ASN A 153 -11.38 -1.02 -7.69
C ASN A 153 -11.32 -2.10 -8.78
N THR A 154 -12.47 -2.62 -9.19
CA THR A 154 -12.53 -3.56 -10.32
C THR A 154 -12.33 -2.85 -11.66
N THR A 155 -13.02 -1.73 -11.82
CA THR A 155 -12.95 -0.87 -13.01
C THR A 155 -12.84 0.57 -12.58
N VAL A 156 -12.15 1.37 -13.38
CA VAL A 156 -11.95 2.80 -13.13
C VAL A 156 -12.06 3.58 -14.43
N ASP A 157 -12.39 4.86 -14.33
CA ASP A 157 -12.45 5.77 -15.44
C ASP A 157 -11.07 6.44 -15.68
N ARG A 158 -10.98 7.23 -16.74
CA ARG A 158 -9.80 8.01 -17.11
C ARG A 158 -9.28 8.85 -15.94
N ASP A 159 -10.15 9.65 -15.31
CA ASP A 159 -9.77 10.60 -14.27
C ASP A 159 -9.25 9.91 -13.01
N HIS A 160 -9.79 8.73 -12.69
CA HIS A 160 -9.27 7.91 -11.60
C HIS A 160 -7.82 7.47 -11.84
N MET A 161 -7.48 7.08 -13.09
CA MET A 161 -6.11 6.67 -13.44
C MET A 161 -5.13 7.85 -13.36
N ILE A 162 -5.57 9.05 -13.75
CA ILE A 162 -4.78 10.28 -13.60
C ILE A 162 -4.54 10.58 -12.12
N HIS A 163 -5.58 10.51 -11.29
CA HIS A 163 -5.42 10.66 -9.84
C HIS A 163 -4.47 9.61 -9.26
N PHE A 164 -4.51 8.36 -9.74
CA PHE A 164 -3.57 7.33 -9.29
C PHE A 164 -2.13 7.69 -9.65
N ALA A 165 -1.88 8.24 -10.85
CA ALA A 165 -0.57 8.74 -11.26
C ALA A 165 -0.06 9.85 -10.32
N LEU A 166 -0.91 10.85 -10.02
CA LEU A 166 -0.58 11.96 -9.13
C LEU A 166 -0.30 11.49 -7.69
N MET A 167 -1.14 10.58 -7.16
CA MET A 167 -0.95 10.01 -5.83
C MET A 167 0.30 9.14 -5.74
N GLY A 168 0.57 8.34 -6.77
CA GLY A 168 1.77 7.51 -6.84
C GLY A 168 3.05 8.35 -6.95
N ASN A 169 3.01 9.42 -7.74
CA ASN A 169 4.11 10.38 -7.86
C ASN A 169 4.42 11.02 -6.49
N ALA A 170 3.39 11.51 -5.78
CA ALA A 170 3.54 12.08 -4.44
C ALA A 170 4.10 11.06 -3.43
N TYR A 171 3.63 9.80 -3.48
CA TYR A 171 4.16 8.73 -2.64
C TYR A 171 5.64 8.47 -2.93
N SER A 172 6.02 8.33 -4.18
CA SER A 172 7.41 8.07 -4.55
C SER A 172 8.31 9.22 -4.11
N GLN A 173 7.91 10.48 -4.33
CA GLN A 173 8.67 11.65 -3.85
C GLN A 173 8.85 11.65 -2.33
N LYS A 174 7.78 11.46 -1.56
CA LYS A 174 7.80 11.59 -0.09
C LYS A 174 8.36 10.36 0.61
N VAL A 175 8.07 9.17 0.10
CA VAL A 175 8.41 7.92 0.80
C VAL A 175 9.71 7.32 0.28
N THR A 176 9.94 7.29 -1.03
CA THR A 176 11.20 6.74 -1.59
C THR A 176 12.28 7.79 -1.79
N GLY A 177 11.91 9.08 -1.79
CA GLY A 177 12.84 10.19 -1.93
C GLY A 177 13.33 10.42 -3.37
N VAL A 178 12.62 9.90 -4.36
CA VAL A 178 12.89 10.17 -5.78
C VAL A 178 12.30 11.52 -6.17
N GLU A 179 13.13 12.52 -6.49
CA GLU A 179 12.67 13.89 -6.77
C GLU A 179 11.73 13.98 -7.98
N ARG A 180 12.03 13.27 -9.06
CA ARG A 180 11.23 13.19 -10.29
C ARG A 180 10.94 11.74 -10.67
N PRO A 181 9.93 11.09 -10.02
CA PRO A 181 9.61 9.70 -10.29
C PRO A 181 9.17 9.50 -11.73
N LEU A 182 9.67 8.45 -12.38
CA LEU A 182 9.14 8.00 -13.65
C LEU A 182 7.81 7.29 -13.44
N VAL A 183 6.76 7.73 -14.12
CA VAL A 183 5.40 7.17 -14.06
C VAL A 183 5.09 6.47 -15.36
N GLY A 184 4.74 5.20 -15.31
CA GLY A 184 4.33 4.40 -16.46
C GLY A 184 2.89 3.90 -16.36
N LEU A 185 2.24 3.76 -17.51
CA LEU A 185 0.89 3.23 -17.64
C LEU A 185 0.96 1.76 -18.06
N LEU A 186 0.51 0.83 -17.22
CA LEU A 186 0.49 -0.60 -17.55
C LEU A 186 -0.48 -0.88 -18.69
N ASN A 187 0.03 -1.39 -19.78
CA ASN A 187 -0.71 -1.61 -21.01
C ASN A 187 -0.33 -2.96 -21.67
N MET A 188 -1.00 -3.30 -22.76
CA MET A 188 -0.75 -4.52 -23.54
C MET A 188 0.36 -4.36 -24.60
N GLY A 189 0.87 -3.16 -24.79
CA GLY A 189 1.95 -2.79 -25.71
C GLY A 189 2.49 -1.42 -25.37
N SER A 190 3.71 -1.13 -25.79
CA SER A 190 4.44 0.10 -25.48
C SER A 190 4.00 1.32 -26.31
N GLU A 191 3.29 1.10 -27.43
CA GLU A 191 2.87 2.16 -28.34
C GLU A 191 1.73 3.00 -27.73
N ASN A 192 1.73 4.31 -27.95
CA ASN A 192 0.77 5.25 -27.38
C ASN A 192 -0.70 4.99 -27.77
N ASN A 193 -0.94 4.26 -28.87
CA ASN A 193 -2.28 3.93 -29.38
C ASN A 193 -2.85 2.60 -28.84
N LYS A 194 -2.17 1.93 -27.91
CA LYS A 194 -2.63 0.65 -27.33
C LYS A 194 -3.57 0.83 -26.14
N GLY A 195 -4.33 -0.24 -25.84
CA GLY A 195 -5.17 -0.36 -24.64
C GLY A 195 -6.61 0.14 -24.82
N GLY A 196 -6.95 0.65 -26.01
CA GLY A 196 -8.27 1.21 -26.30
C GLY A 196 -8.43 2.68 -25.92
N PRO A 197 -9.57 3.31 -26.25
CA PRO A 197 -9.75 4.77 -26.17
C PRO A 197 -9.40 5.39 -24.83
N LYS A 198 -9.87 4.78 -23.73
CA LYS A 198 -9.57 5.25 -22.37
C LYS A 198 -8.05 5.33 -22.09
N TYR A 199 -7.29 4.30 -22.45
CA TYR A 199 -5.85 4.25 -22.21
C TYR A 199 -5.07 5.25 -23.09
N VAL A 200 -5.49 5.41 -24.33
CA VAL A 200 -4.92 6.41 -25.25
C VAL A 200 -5.13 7.82 -24.70
N GLU A 201 -6.32 8.10 -24.15
CA GLU A 201 -6.63 9.39 -23.56
C GLU A 201 -5.83 9.63 -22.26
N VAL A 202 -5.74 8.64 -21.37
CA VAL A 202 -4.90 8.71 -20.15
C VAL A 202 -3.44 8.96 -20.52
N ASN A 203 -2.92 8.24 -21.51
CA ASN A 203 -1.54 8.41 -21.99
C ASN A 203 -1.29 9.85 -22.43
N ARG A 204 -2.16 10.40 -23.30
CA ARG A 204 -2.06 11.76 -23.80
C ARG A 204 -2.10 12.82 -22.69
N ILE A 205 -3.00 12.63 -21.70
CA ILE A 205 -3.13 13.58 -20.58
C ILE A 205 -1.88 13.50 -19.70
N LEU A 206 -1.42 12.29 -19.32
CA LEU A 206 -0.23 12.14 -18.48
C LEU A 206 1.03 12.72 -19.16
N GLU A 207 1.14 12.61 -20.50
CA GLU A 207 2.23 13.19 -21.27
C GLU A 207 2.21 14.74 -21.23
N SER A 208 1.03 15.34 -21.15
CA SER A 208 0.87 16.81 -21.11
C SER A 208 1.05 17.41 -19.70
N LEU A 209 1.05 16.59 -18.63
CA LEU A 209 1.13 17.06 -17.25
C LEU A 209 2.56 17.42 -16.85
N PRO A 210 2.92 18.73 -16.61
CA PRO A 210 4.28 19.13 -16.28
C PRO A 210 4.76 18.57 -14.91
N GLN A 211 3.82 18.26 -13.99
CA GLN A 211 4.11 17.71 -12.67
C GLN A 211 4.38 16.19 -12.71
N ILE A 212 4.11 15.51 -13.80
CA ILE A 212 4.35 14.08 -13.98
C ILE A 212 5.51 13.86 -14.96
N ASN A 213 6.49 13.10 -14.54
CA ASN A 213 7.54 12.63 -15.43
C ASN A 213 7.06 11.31 -16.08
N PHE A 214 6.25 11.45 -17.13
CA PHE A 214 5.62 10.32 -17.78
C PHE A 214 6.59 9.57 -18.67
N TYR A 215 6.68 8.25 -18.49
CA TYR A 215 7.52 7.36 -19.31
C TYR A 215 6.80 6.86 -20.56
N GLY A 216 5.46 6.79 -20.51
CA GLY A 216 4.64 6.17 -21.53
C GLY A 216 4.01 4.86 -21.06
N ASN A 217 3.57 4.05 -22.01
CA ASN A 217 3.07 2.71 -21.76
C ASN A 217 4.20 1.74 -21.39
N ILE A 218 3.94 0.85 -20.44
CA ILE A 218 4.82 -0.28 -20.09
C ILE A 218 4.04 -1.59 -20.17
N GLU A 219 4.73 -2.68 -20.41
CA GLU A 219 4.15 -4.01 -20.47
C GLU A 219 4.30 -4.79 -19.18
N GLY A 220 3.55 -5.88 -19.03
CA GLY A 220 3.66 -6.75 -17.86
C GLY A 220 5.06 -7.32 -17.63
N SER A 221 5.85 -7.49 -18.71
CA SER A 221 7.24 -7.93 -18.64
C SER A 221 8.19 -6.90 -18.00
N ASP A 222 7.79 -5.63 -17.97
CA ASP A 222 8.60 -4.53 -17.45
C ASP A 222 8.42 -4.33 -15.94
N LEU A 223 7.33 -4.85 -15.36
CA LEU A 223 7.04 -4.73 -13.94
C LEU A 223 8.21 -5.20 -13.05
N MET A 224 8.77 -6.37 -13.37
CA MET A 224 9.88 -6.92 -12.60
C MET A 224 11.23 -6.30 -12.94
N LYS A 225 11.36 -5.60 -14.07
CA LYS A 225 12.57 -4.90 -14.44
C LYS A 225 12.77 -3.60 -13.67
N GLY A 226 11.67 -2.95 -13.26
CA GLY A 226 11.71 -1.64 -12.61
C GLY A 226 12.14 -0.54 -13.58
N VAL A 227 11.48 -0.49 -14.74
CA VAL A 227 11.71 0.55 -15.76
C VAL A 227 11.10 1.89 -15.37
N VAL A 228 10.19 1.90 -14.39
CA VAL A 228 9.53 3.09 -13.83
C VAL A 228 9.45 2.99 -12.30
N ASP A 229 9.37 4.14 -11.63
CA ASP A 229 9.20 4.23 -10.18
C ASP A 229 7.74 3.98 -9.75
N VAL A 230 6.79 4.38 -10.60
CA VAL A 230 5.34 4.27 -10.37
C VAL A 230 4.66 3.64 -11.57
N VAL A 231 3.88 2.60 -11.32
CA VAL A 231 3.05 1.90 -12.31
C VAL A 231 1.58 2.21 -12.05
N VAL A 232 0.90 2.78 -13.03
CA VAL A 232 -0.53 3.07 -12.96
C VAL A 232 -1.31 1.99 -13.70
N THR A 233 -2.34 1.45 -13.05
CA THR A 233 -3.22 0.41 -13.62
C THR A 233 -4.59 0.41 -12.97
N GLU A 234 -5.53 -0.38 -13.50
CA GLU A 234 -6.81 -0.69 -12.85
C GLU A 234 -6.63 -1.78 -11.82
N GLY A 235 -7.38 -1.73 -10.73
CA GLY A 235 -7.19 -2.65 -9.61
C GLY A 235 -7.34 -4.13 -9.97
N PHE A 236 -8.23 -4.48 -10.89
CA PHE A 236 -8.36 -5.87 -11.37
C PHE A 236 -7.08 -6.35 -12.08
N LYS A 237 -6.55 -5.56 -13.00
CA LYS A 237 -5.32 -5.89 -13.74
C LYS A 237 -4.10 -5.88 -12.80
N GLY A 238 -4.01 -4.87 -11.94
CA GLY A 238 -2.93 -4.77 -10.95
C GLY A 238 -2.93 -5.94 -9.96
N ASN A 239 -4.10 -6.35 -9.48
CA ASN A 239 -4.21 -7.52 -8.60
C ASN A 239 -3.75 -8.81 -9.29
N ILE A 240 -4.19 -9.05 -10.53
CA ILE A 240 -3.74 -10.21 -11.31
C ILE A 240 -2.23 -10.16 -11.50
N ALA A 241 -1.66 -9.02 -11.90
CA ALA A 241 -0.24 -8.86 -12.12
C ALA A 241 0.56 -9.19 -10.85
N VAL A 242 0.22 -8.57 -9.71
CA VAL A 242 0.90 -8.81 -8.42
C VAL A 242 0.76 -10.27 -7.99
N LYS A 243 -0.44 -10.86 -8.06
CA LYS A 243 -0.67 -12.27 -7.69
C LYS A 243 0.06 -13.25 -8.60
N THR A 244 0.19 -12.92 -9.88
CA THR A 244 0.99 -13.72 -10.82
C THR A 244 2.47 -13.65 -10.47
N MET A 245 3.01 -12.46 -10.17
CA MET A 245 4.41 -12.29 -9.76
C MET A 245 4.71 -13.00 -8.44
N GLU A 246 3.79 -12.93 -7.45
CA GLU A 246 3.89 -13.67 -6.19
C GLU A 246 3.94 -15.18 -6.43
N GLY A 247 3.01 -15.71 -7.24
CA GLY A 247 2.95 -17.14 -7.58
C GLY A 247 4.17 -17.62 -8.37
N MET A 248 4.71 -16.81 -9.27
CA MET A 248 5.96 -17.12 -9.98
C MET A 248 7.16 -17.19 -9.03
N ALA A 249 7.26 -16.25 -8.09
CA ALA A 249 8.32 -16.28 -7.08
C ALA A 249 8.24 -17.52 -6.19
N GLU A 250 7.04 -17.91 -5.75
CA GLU A 250 6.81 -19.15 -4.98
C GLU A 250 7.19 -20.40 -5.78
N ALA A 251 6.78 -20.47 -7.05
CA ALA A 251 7.10 -21.58 -7.94
C ALA A 251 8.61 -21.69 -8.18
N ALA A 252 9.30 -20.58 -8.44
CA ALA A 252 10.76 -20.57 -8.61
C ALA A 252 11.49 -21.05 -7.35
N MET A 253 11.05 -20.62 -6.17
CA MET A 253 11.60 -21.11 -4.90
C MET A 253 11.34 -22.60 -4.68
N GLY A 254 10.14 -23.09 -5.06
CA GLY A 254 9.77 -24.50 -5.01
C GLY A 254 10.65 -25.39 -5.90
N LEU A 255 10.82 -24.97 -7.16
CA LEU A 255 11.70 -25.65 -8.12
C LEU A 255 13.16 -25.67 -7.66
N GLY A 256 13.64 -24.55 -7.15
CA GLY A 256 14.97 -24.46 -6.53
C GLY A 256 15.14 -25.49 -5.41
N ARG A 257 14.18 -25.55 -4.47
CA ARG A 257 14.22 -26.50 -3.35
C ARG A 257 14.23 -27.96 -3.82
N MET A 258 13.41 -28.31 -4.82
CA MET A 258 13.40 -29.65 -5.40
C MET A 258 14.73 -30.00 -6.08
N ALA A 259 15.33 -29.06 -6.82
CA ALA A 259 16.61 -29.28 -7.47
C ALA A 259 17.71 -29.60 -6.44
N PHE A 260 17.78 -28.82 -5.34
CA PHE A 260 18.81 -29.02 -4.30
C PHE A 260 18.68 -30.32 -3.52
N GLN A 261 17.49 -30.90 -3.44
CA GLN A 261 17.30 -32.18 -2.73
C GLN A 261 17.87 -33.39 -3.48
N LYS A 262 18.04 -33.28 -4.82
CA LYS A 262 18.38 -34.44 -5.68
C LYS A 262 19.82 -34.92 -5.59
N LYS A 263 20.82 -34.03 -5.38
CA LYS A 263 22.23 -34.41 -5.38
C LYS A 263 23.01 -33.73 -4.23
N LEU A 264 23.95 -34.45 -3.62
CA LEU A 264 24.79 -33.96 -2.52
C LEU A 264 25.61 -32.74 -2.92
N ILE A 265 26.18 -32.73 -4.12
CA ILE A 265 26.96 -31.60 -4.66
C ILE A 265 26.13 -30.33 -4.77
N TRP A 266 24.81 -30.44 -5.10
CA TRP A 266 23.92 -29.30 -5.17
C TRP A 266 23.60 -28.73 -3.78
N LYS A 267 23.50 -29.61 -2.76
CA LYS A 267 23.37 -29.17 -1.35
C LYS A 267 24.58 -28.36 -0.88
N ILE A 268 25.77 -28.81 -1.24
CA ILE A 268 27.02 -28.09 -0.92
C ILE A 268 27.06 -26.73 -1.63
N GLY A 269 26.75 -26.70 -2.92
CA GLY A 269 26.66 -25.46 -3.69
C GLY A 269 25.67 -24.45 -3.08
N MET A 270 24.48 -24.92 -2.63
CA MET A 270 23.48 -24.07 -1.95
C MET A 270 24.02 -23.55 -0.60
N MET A 271 24.73 -24.36 0.14
CA MET A 271 25.33 -23.94 1.42
C MET A 271 26.31 -22.78 1.20
N LEU A 272 27.16 -22.85 0.18
CA LEU A 272 28.07 -21.78 -0.22
C LEU A 272 27.35 -20.52 -0.67
N LEU A 273 26.21 -20.64 -1.42
CA LEU A 273 25.41 -19.53 -1.90
C LEU A 273 24.41 -18.98 -0.84
N SER A 274 24.26 -19.65 0.29
CA SER A 274 23.23 -19.35 1.30
C SER A 274 23.24 -17.91 1.80
N GLY A 275 24.43 -17.28 1.88
CA GLY A 275 24.61 -15.89 2.27
C GLY A 275 23.99 -14.92 1.26
N GLY A 276 24.26 -15.13 -0.04
CA GLY A 276 23.69 -14.35 -1.13
C GLY A 276 22.18 -14.53 -1.24
N ILE A 277 21.70 -15.78 -1.15
CA ILE A 277 20.27 -16.10 -1.20
C ILE A 277 19.50 -15.45 -0.06
N ARG A 278 20.06 -15.47 1.17
CA ARG A 278 19.45 -14.76 2.31
C ARG A 278 19.35 -13.26 2.08
N LYS A 279 20.38 -12.65 1.48
CA LYS A 279 20.38 -11.23 1.15
C LYS A 279 19.28 -10.90 0.11
N VAL A 280 19.19 -11.69 -0.97
CA VAL A 280 18.14 -11.54 -1.99
C VAL A 280 16.76 -11.73 -1.36
N LYS A 281 16.56 -12.80 -0.58
CA LYS A 281 15.30 -13.06 0.11
C LYS A 281 14.89 -11.90 1.02
N LYS A 282 15.82 -11.31 1.77
CA LYS A 282 15.54 -10.16 2.64
C LYS A 282 15.11 -8.95 1.82
N ILE A 283 15.79 -8.69 0.70
CA ILE A 283 15.46 -7.57 -0.20
C ILE A 283 14.09 -7.77 -0.87
N SER A 284 13.71 -9.01 -1.18
CA SER A 284 12.43 -9.36 -1.82
C SER A 284 11.28 -9.60 -0.83
N ASP A 285 11.54 -9.49 0.48
CA ASP A 285 10.50 -9.73 1.49
C ASP A 285 9.61 -8.49 1.64
N TYR A 286 8.36 -8.59 1.18
CA TYR A 286 7.36 -7.52 1.29
C TYR A 286 7.13 -7.07 2.75
N GLN A 287 7.42 -7.90 3.73
CA GLN A 287 7.29 -7.57 5.15
C GLN A 287 8.28 -6.49 5.62
N GLU A 288 9.36 -6.27 4.86
CA GLU A 288 10.32 -5.20 5.13
C GLU A 288 9.76 -3.80 4.82
N TYR A 289 8.70 -3.70 4.00
CA TYR A 289 8.22 -2.41 3.43
C TYR A 289 7.00 -1.82 4.12
N GLY A 290 6.48 -2.49 5.14
CA GLY A 290 5.50 -1.88 6.04
C GLY A 290 4.05 -1.88 5.56
N GLY A 291 3.71 -2.70 4.54
CA GLY A 291 2.33 -2.83 4.07
C GLY A 291 1.98 -1.97 2.86
N ALA A 292 0.74 -2.08 2.41
CA ALA A 292 0.16 -1.46 1.22
C ALA A 292 -0.68 -0.24 1.62
N PRO A 293 -0.32 0.99 1.25
CA PRO A 293 -1.13 2.16 1.57
C PRO A 293 -2.40 2.21 0.71
N ILE A 294 -3.50 2.65 1.33
CA ILE A 294 -4.74 3.04 0.64
C ILE A 294 -4.66 4.54 0.43
N LEU A 295 -4.39 4.95 -0.80
CA LEU A 295 -4.21 6.35 -1.19
C LEU A 295 -5.53 7.00 -1.61
N GLY A 296 -5.64 8.32 -1.48
CA GLY A 296 -6.81 9.09 -1.87
C GLY A 296 -7.74 9.45 -0.71
N LEU A 297 -7.39 9.09 0.53
CA LEU A 297 -8.08 9.50 1.74
C LEU A 297 -7.39 10.71 2.40
N GLU A 298 -8.14 11.48 3.18
CA GLU A 298 -7.60 12.60 3.96
C GLU A 298 -6.74 12.18 5.16
N LYS A 299 -6.67 10.87 5.43
CA LYS A 299 -5.84 10.26 6.46
C LYS A 299 -5.13 9.04 5.91
N LEU A 300 -4.02 8.69 6.51
CA LEU A 300 -3.24 7.53 6.12
C LEU A 300 -3.93 6.24 6.57
N VAL A 301 -4.00 5.28 5.65
CA VAL A 301 -4.46 3.91 5.94
C VAL A 301 -3.48 2.93 5.32
N LEU A 302 -2.97 2.01 6.13
CA LEU A 302 -2.03 0.98 5.70
C LEU A 302 -2.62 -0.41 5.90
N LYS A 303 -2.65 -1.18 4.82
CA LYS A 303 -3.05 -2.57 4.80
C LYS A 303 -1.83 -3.47 4.96
N CYS A 304 -1.75 -4.22 6.05
CA CYS A 304 -0.79 -5.28 6.23
C CYS A 304 -1.34 -6.61 5.67
N HIS A 305 -0.49 -7.51 5.23
CA HIS A 305 -0.91 -8.83 4.75
C HIS A 305 -1.57 -9.63 5.89
N GLY A 306 -2.57 -10.50 5.59
CA GLY A 306 -3.24 -11.32 6.61
C GLY A 306 -2.27 -12.20 7.42
N LYS A 307 -1.21 -12.70 6.79
CA LYS A 307 -0.14 -13.49 7.44
C LYS A 307 1.00 -12.64 7.99
N SER A 308 0.78 -11.35 8.26
CA SER A 308 1.80 -10.47 8.80
C SER A 308 2.41 -10.99 10.08
N THR A 309 3.74 -10.88 10.16
CA THR A 309 4.51 -11.16 11.36
C THR A 309 4.63 -9.90 12.22
N PRO A 310 5.09 -10.01 13.49
CA PRO A 310 5.37 -8.84 14.32
C PRO A 310 6.28 -7.82 13.65
N ARG A 311 7.26 -8.27 12.85
CA ARG A 311 8.14 -7.40 12.09
C ARG A 311 7.40 -6.61 11.00
N ALA A 312 6.45 -7.23 10.32
CA ALA A 312 5.64 -6.55 9.30
C ALA A 312 4.78 -5.44 9.91
N ILE A 313 4.19 -5.68 11.08
CA ILE A 313 3.40 -4.69 11.82
C ILE A 313 4.29 -3.53 12.29
N ASP A 314 5.45 -3.82 12.90
CA ASP A 314 6.44 -2.80 13.28
C ASP A 314 6.85 -1.92 12.09
N ASN A 315 7.18 -2.53 10.96
CA ASN A 315 7.53 -1.80 9.74
C ASN A 315 6.35 -0.97 9.19
N ALA A 316 5.11 -1.46 9.29
CA ALA A 316 3.93 -0.69 8.91
C ALA A 316 3.74 0.56 9.79
N ILE A 317 3.96 0.44 11.10
CA ILE A 317 3.92 1.57 12.03
C ILE A 317 5.01 2.59 11.67
N LYS A 318 6.23 2.15 11.41
CA LYS A 318 7.33 3.00 10.97
C LYS A 318 7.04 3.71 9.65
N LEU A 319 6.41 3.01 8.70
CA LEU A 319 5.98 3.61 7.43
C LEU A 319 4.88 4.66 7.67
N ALA A 320 3.89 4.39 8.53
CA ALA A 320 2.86 5.34 8.87
C ALA A 320 3.44 6.63 9.49
N VAL A 321 4.38 6.48 10.41
CA VAL A 321 5.10 7.63 11.01
C VAL A 321 5.88 8.41 9.95
N LYS A 322 6.58 7.73 9.03
CA LYS A 322 7.30 8.35 7.93
C LYS A 322 6.35 9.14 7.01
N CYS A 323 5.25 8.51 6.56
CA CYS A 323 4.26 9.16 5.71
C CYS A 323 3.62 10.39 6.38
N SER A 324 3.35 10.31 7.70
CA SER A 324 2.79 11.43 8.47
C SER A 324 3.81 12.55 8.65
N ARG A 325 5.08 12.21 8.92
CA ARG A 325 6.16 13.17 9.10
C ARG A 325 6.45 13.94 7.81
N ASP A 326 6.50 13.23 6.70
CA ASP A 326 6.88 13.76 5.39
C ASP A 326 5.67 14.35 4.64
N ASP A 327 4.51 14.46 5.33
CA ASP A 327 3.24 15.03 4.84
C ASP A 327 2.79 14.48 3.48
N LEU A 328 2.67 13.15 3.39
CA LEU A 328 2.22 12.49 2.17
C LEU A 328 0.81 12.95 1.74
N VAL A 329 -0.11 13.10 2.69
CA VAL A 329 -1.50 13.51 2.38
C VAL A 329 -1.54 14.93 1.82
N GLY A 330 -0.77 15.85 2.40
CA GLY A 330 -0.63 17.23 1.88
C GLY A 330 -0.03 17.26 0.48
N ALA A 331 0.98 16.43 0.20
CA ALA A 331 1.58 16.32 -1.13
C ALA A 331 0.59 15.78 -2.18
N MET A 332 -0.20 14.75 -1.84
CA MET A 332 -1.26 14.24 -2.72
C MET A 332 -2.31 15.33 -3.01
N LYS A 333 -2.78 16.03 -1.97
CA LYS A 333 -3.74 17.14 -2.13
C LYS A 333 -3.20 18.23 -3.04
N ALA A 334 -1.94 18.61 -2.86
CA ALA A 334 -1.31 19.65 -3.68
C ALA A 334 -1.23 19.24 -5.16
N GLY A 335 -0.79 18.01 -5.45
CA GLY A 335 -0.72 17.50 -6.83
C GLY A 335 -2.08 17.40 -7.51
N ILE A 336 -3.10 16.92 -6.80
CA ILE A 336 -4.46 16.81 -7.31
C ILE A 336 -5.07 18.20 -7.54
N ASN A 337 -4.92 19.13 -6.59
CA ASN A 337 -5.45 20.49 -6.74
C ASN A 337 -4.79 21.23 -7.91
N ALA A 338 -3.49 21.05 -8.13
CA ALA A 338 -2.80 21.64 -9.28
C ALA A 338 -3.37 21.10 -10.61
N PHE A 339 -3.60 19.80 -10.70
CA PHE A 339 -4.25 19.18 -11.86
C PHE A 339 -5.64 19.75 -12.09
N GLU A 340 -6.51 19.78 -11.06
CA GLU A 340 -7.88 20.30 -11.19
C GLU A 340 -7.93 21.77 -11.65
N GLN A 341 -7.01 22.61 -11.15
CA GLN A 341 -6.92 24.01 -11.55
C GLN A 341 -6.52 24.18 -13.02
N GLU A 342 -5.64 23.33 -13.51
CA GLU A 342 -5.14 23.36 -14.87
C GLU A 342 -6.19 22.82 -15.89
N PHE A 343 -6.93 21.76 -15.50
CA PHE A 343 -7.83 21.03 -16.38
C PHE A 343 -9.31 21.45 -16.29
N THR A 344 -9.72 22.25 -15.31
CA THR A 344 -11.06 22.87 -15.26
C THR A 344 -11.12 24.21 -15.96
N HIS A 345 -10.03 24.69 -16.58
CA HIS A 345 -10.04 25.91 -17.36
C HIS A 345 -10.82 25.70 -18.67
N PRO A 346 -11.74 26.62 -19.08
CA PRO A 346 -12.56 26.48 -20.30
C PRO A 346 -11.78 26.24 -21.60
N ASP A 347 -10.49 26.59 -21.61
CA ASP A 347 -9.62 26.40 -22.79
C ASP A 347 -9.19 24.95 -23.00
N TYR A 348 -9.47 24.04 -22.04
CA TYR A 348 -9.02 22.64 -22.14
C TYR A 348 -9.85 21.79 -23.09
N ASP A 349 -11.13 22.12 -23.29
CA ASP A 349 -12.01 21.44 -24.25
C ASP A 349 -11.48 21.56 -25.70
N HIS A 350 -10.74 22.63 -26.01
CA HIS A 350 -10.10 22.82 -27.31
C HIS A 350 -8.85 21.94 -27.54
N ILE A 351 -8.18 21.49 -26.48
CA ILE A 351 -7.01 20.58 -26.58
C ILE A 351 -7.47 19.13 -26.76
N THR A 352 -8.67 18.79 -26.31
CA THR A 352 -9.19 17.42 -26.32
C THR A 352 -9.82 17.01 -27.65
N GLY A 353 -10.20 17.95 -28.53
CA GLY A 353 -10.64 17.66 -29.90
C GLY A 353 -11.96 16.89 -29.98
N TYR A 354 -12.81 16.93 -28.94
CA TYR A 354 -14.18 16.44 -29.01
C TYR A 354 -15.12 17.62 -29.21
N ASP A 355 -15.43 17.92 -30.46
CA ASP A 355 -16.72 18.53 -30.80
C ASP A 355 -17.80 17.47 -30.50
N THR A 356 -18.79 17.86 -29.71
CA THR A 356 -19.98 17.09 -29.28
C THR A 356 -20.78 16.55 -30.44
#